data_00581cf8330b449b7d399ad92b0db1c4
#
_entry.id   00581cf8330b449b7d399ad92b0db1c4
#
_cell.length_a   1.000
_cell.length_b   1.000
_cell.length_c   1.000
_cell.angle_alpha   90.00
_cell.angle_beta   90.00
_cell.angle_gamma   90.00
#
_symmetry.space_group_name_H-M   'P 1'
#
loop_
_entity.id
_entity.type
_entity.pdbx_description
1 polymer ?
#
loop_
_entity_poly.entity_id
_entity_poly.type
_entity_poly.pdbx_seq_one_letter_code
_entity_poly.pdbx_strand_id
1 'polypeptide(L)'
;MKPPSGSTKKSKPPARGRAGRARAPSRILLAALFAAAFALVPALAAVPRAIRLLEALAPEGPSVLGLSAPAGSFLLGACLFALAFVAVRIPAIAYVAVHETTHALFGLLSGARVTRMRVAEEAGSVDVSRPNAINLLAPYFFPLPCVAALLLFGLASLVFPMAGRPAGAVAAGICGAAWGFHVCFTLNALLQRQTDLDAYGFLFSFVLVLLLNELFLFFAYVALSPVRLVPALGILRALGADSFGWFLDGLFARI
;
A
#
# COMPACT_ATOMS: atom_id res chain seq x y z
N MET A 1 -26.76 31.76 -52.14
CA MET A 1 -25.80 30.73 -51.68
C MET A 1 -25.96 30.54 -50.18
N LYS A 2 -26.50 29.39 -49.76
CA LYS A 2 -26.67 29.01 -48.36
C LYS A 2 -25.44 28.22 -47.92
N PRO A 3 -24.81 28.48 -46.73
CA PRO A 3 -23.68 27.67 -46.26
C PRO A 3 -24.17 26.31 -45.73
N PRO A 4 -23.37 25.24 -45.84
CA PRO A 4 -23.75 23.92 -45.41
C PRO A 4 -23.74 23.81 -43.88
N SER A 5 -24.83 23.23 -43.32
CA SER A 5 -24.97 22.90 -41.90
C SER A 5 -24.07 21.72 -41.55
N GLY A 6 -22.95 22.00 -40.88
CA GLY A 6 -22.08 20.98 -40.32
C GLY A 6 -22.72 20.34 -39.08
N SER A 7 -23.27 19.15 -39.25
CA SER A 7 -23.70 18.29 -38.15
C SER A 7 -22.48 17.73 -37.42
N THR A 8 -22.12 18.33 -36.30
CA THR A 8 -21.15 17.73 -35.37
C THR A 8 -21.79 16.51 -34.70
N LYS A 9 -21.50 15.31 -35.19
CA LYS A 9 -21.78 14.05 -34.48
C LYS A 9 -21.05 14.07 -33.15
N LYS A 10 -21.79 14.32 -32.05
CA LYS A 10 -21.30 14.06 -30.68
C LYS A 10 -20.95 12.58 -30.60
N SER A 11 -19.67 12.27 -30.50
CA SER A 11 -19.18 10.91 -30.27
C SER A 11 -19.75 10.42 -28.93
N LYS A 12 -20.49 9.32 -28.99
CA LYS A 12 -21.00 8.62 -27.84
C LYS A 12 -19.81 8.21 -26.95
N PRO A 13 -19.81 8.48 -25.62
CA PRO A 13 -18.74 8.06 -24.75
C PRO A 13 -18.55 6.54 -24.86
N PRO A 14 -17.32 6.03 -24.87
CA PRO A 14 -17.05 4.62 -25.00
C PRO A 14 -17.77 3.88 -23.86
N ALA A 15 -18.50 2.83 -24.21
CA ALA A 15 -19.17 1.97 -23.26
C ALA A 15 -18.13 1.50 -22.24
N ARG A 16 -18.35 1.79 -20.93
CA ARG A 16 -17.58 1.25 -19.83
C ARG A 16 -17.52 -0.26 -20.03
N GLY A 17 -16.31 -0.79 -20.25
CA GLY A 17 -16.09 -2.21 -20.36
C GLY A 17 -16.76 -2.90 -19.16
N ARG A 18 -17.53 -3.93 -19.43
CA ARG A 18 -18.08 -4.80 -18.40
C ARG A 18 -16.88 -5.50 -17.71
N ALA A 19 -16.21 -4.83 -16.78
CA ALA A 19 -15.54 -5.53 -15.71
C ALA A 19 -16.59 -6.45 -15.10
N GLY A 20 -16.32 -7.76 -15.08
CA GLY A 20 -17.30 -8.73 -14.59
C GLY A 20 -17.77 -8.24 -13.23
N ARG A 21 -19.04 -7.79 -13.14
CA ARG A 21 -19.63 -7.27 -11.91
C ARG A 21 -19.44 -8.32 -10.86
N ALA A 22 -18.52 -8.08 -9.92
CA ALA A 22 -18.41 -8.91 -8.73
C ALA A 22 -19.80 -8.99 -8.12
N ARG A 23 -20.29 -10.21 -7.93
CA ARG A 23 -21.63 -10.43 -7.37
C ARG A 23 -21.63 -9.81 -5.99
N ALA A 24 -22.63 -8.96 -5.67
CA ALA A 24 -22.72 -8.34 -4.35
C ALA A 24 -22.60 -9.43 -3.27
N PRO A 25 -21.78 -9.23 -2.25
CA PRO A 25 -21.55 -10.24 -1.21
C PRO A 25 -22.85 -10.53 -0.47
N SER A 26 -23.06 -11.79 -0.08
CA SER A 26 -24.22 -12.17 0.72
C SER A 26 -24.18 -11.48 2.09
N ARG A 27 -25.34 -11.32 2.76
CA ARG A 27 -25.42 -10.75 4.12
C ARG A 27 -24.55 -11.52 5.11
N ILE A 28 -24.46 -12.84 4.98
CA ILE A 28 -23.62 -13.71 5.81
C ILE A 28 -22.14 -13.39 5.57
N LEU A 29 -21.73 -13.25 4.30
CA LEU A 29 -20.36 -12.87 3.97
C LEU A 29 -20.02 -11.48 4.49
N LEU A 30 -20.91 -10.49 4.40
CA LEU A 30 -20.69 -9.16 4.95
C LEU A 30 -20.53 -9.19 6.48
N ALA A 31 -21.35 -9.96 7.19
CA ALA A 31 -21.23 -10.14 8.63
C ALA A 31 -19.90 -10.81 9.01
N ALA A 32 -19.47 -11.84 8.25
CA ALA A 32 -18.17 -12.49 8.45
C ALA A 32 -17.00 -11.55 8.19
N LEU A 33 -17.07 -10.71 7.15
CA LEU A 33 -16.06 -9.70 6.85
C LEU A 33 -15.99 -8.61 7.91
N PHE A 34 -17.14 -8.20 8.45
CA PHE A 34 -17.20 -7.25 9.57
C PHE A 34 -16.53 -7.84 10.83
N ALA A 35 -16.87 -9.08 11.18
CA ALA A 35 -16.22 -9.77 12.31
C ALA A 35 -14.71 -9.95 12.08
N ALA A 36 -14.29 -10.29 10.87
CA ALA A 36 -12.87 -10.38 10.52
C ALA A 36 -12.15 -9.04 10.65
N ALA A 37 -12.75 -7.94 10.16
CA ALA A 37 -12.19 -6.60 10.32
C ALA A 37 -12.00 -6.25 11.80
N PHE A 38 -13.01 -6.52 12.63
CA PHE A 38 -12.94 -6.27 14.06
C PHE A 38 -11.84 -7.09 14.75
N ALA A 39 -11.67 -8.37 14.36
CA ALA A 39 -10.61 -9.23 14.88
C ALA A 39 -9.19 -8.81 14.45
N LEU A 40 -9.05 -8.06 13.35
CA LEU A 40 -7.75 -7.55 12.88
C LEU A 40 -7.31 -6.25 13.57
N VAL A 41 -8.24 -5.53 14.25
CA VAL A 41 -7.92 -4.25 14.92
C VAL A 41 -6.75 -4.35 15.91
N PRO A 42 -6.63 -5.39 16.76
CA PRO A 42 -5.48 -5.51 17.67
C PRO A 42 -4.13 -5.58 16.95
N ALA A 43 -4.09 -6.17 15.75
CA ALA A 43 -2.87 -6.27 14.96
C ALA A 43 -2.33 -4.91 14.52
N LEU A 44 -3.21 -3.92 14.27
CA LEU A 44 -2.83 -2.54 13.96
C LEU A 44 -2.00 -1.88 15.09
N ALA A 45 -2.19 -2.27 16.35
CA ALA A 45 -1.39 -1.76 17.45
C ALA A 45 -0.04 -2.47 17.60
N ALA A 46 0.07 -3.71 17.13
CA ALA A 46 1.28 -4.53 17.28
C ALA A 46 2.43 -4.06 16.38
N VAL A 47 2.14 -3.70 15.13
CA VAL A 47 3.16 -3.34 14.14
C VAL A 47 3.94 -2.08 14.52
N PRO A 48 3.30 -0.93 14.82
CA PRO A 48 4.03 0.27 15.24
C PRO A 48 4.81 0.07 16.54
N ARG A 49 4.30 -0.75 17.49
CA ARG A 49 5.00 -1.12 18.72
C ARG A 49 6.25 -1.94 18.42
N ALA A 50 6.16 -2.89 17.46
CA ALA A 50 7.30 -3.68 17.03
C ALA A 50 8.39 -2.82 16.41
N ILE A 51 8.04 -1.92 15.50
CA ILE A 51 9.00 -0.99 14.87
C ILE A 51 9.67 -0.11 15.93
N ARG A 52 8.91 0.47 16.85
CA ARG A 52 9.47 1.30 17.94
C ARG A 52 10.41 0.50 18.85
N LEU A 53 10.09 -0.75 19.19
CA LEU A 53 10.95 -1.60 20.00
C LEU A 53 12.23 -1.97 19.25
N LEU A 54 12.14 -2.30 17.96
CA LEU A 54 13.29 -2.59 17.13
C LEU A 54 14.21 -1.37 16.98
N GLU A 55 13.63 -0.17 16.84
CA GLU A 55 14.38 1.08 16.79
C GLU A 55 15.09 1.39 18.12
N ALA A 56 14.43 1.13 19.26
CA ALA A 56 15.03 1.29 20.58
C ALA A 56 16.16 0.27 20.86
N LEU A 57 16.13 -0.89 20.20
CA LEU A 57 17.17 -1.93 20.27
C LEU A 57 18.23 -1.79 19.18
N ALA A 58 18.07 -0.82 18.26
CA ALA A 58 19.04 -0.60 17.20
C ALA A 58 20.40 -0.18 17.78
N PRO A 59 21.54 -0.63 17.17
CA PRO A 59 22.86 -0.22 17.60
C PRO A 59 23.00 1.30 17.50
N GLU A 60 23.75 1.90 18.45
CA GLU A 60 24.12 3.31 18.37
C GLU A 60 24.85 3.59 17.06
N GLY A 61 24.49 4.69 16.40
CA GLY A 61 25.04 5.05 15.10
C GLY A 61 24.53 6.42 14.63
N PRO A 62 24.83 6.79 13.36
CA PRO A 62 24.31 8.02 12.79
C PRO A 62 22.79 8.07 12.87
N SER A 63 22.24 9.22 13.26
CA SER A 63 20.80 9.43 13.36
C SER A 63 20.33 10.55 12.42
N VAL A 64 19.09 10.41 11.95
CA VAL A 64 18.36 11.39 11.16
C VAL A 64 16.98 11.57 11.81
N LEU A 65 16.62 12.80 12.14
CA LEU A 65 15.36 13.12 12.85
C LEU A 65 15.21 12.38 14.20
N GLY A 66 16.33 12.06 14.87
CA GLY A 66 16.31 11.31 16.14
C GLY A 66 16.05 9.81 16.02
N LEU A 67 16.02 9.27 14.80
CA LEU A 67 15.89 7.86 14.49
C LEU A 67 17.19 7.31 13.91
N SER A 68 17.36 6.01 13.82
CA SER A 68 18.47 5.41 13.09
C SER A 68 18.53 5.97 11.66
N ALA A 69 19.74 6.11 11.09
CA ALA A 69 19.90 6.76 9.80
C ALA A 69 19.01 6.17 8.67
N PRO A 70 18.82 4.84 8.55
CA PRO A 70 17.88 4.30 7.58
C PRO A 70 16.43 4.70 7.84
N ALA A 71 15.96 4.60 9.10
CA ALA A 71 14.58 4.91 9.47
C ALA A 71 14.28 6.40 9.30
N GLY A 72 15.19 7.26 9.79
CA GLY A 72 15.05 8.71 9.67
C GLY A 72 15.12 9.19 8.22
N SER A 73 16.01 8.61 7.39
CA SER A 73 16.09 8.94 5.96
C SER A 73 14.86 8.49 5.19
N PHE A 74 14.33 7.30 5.50
CA PHE A 74 13.07 6.82 4.92
C PHE A 74 11.92 7.79 5.25
N LEU A 75 11.76 8.15 6.53
CA LEU A 75 10.73 9.09 6.96
C LEU A 75 10.90 10.47 6.30
N LEU A 76 12.14 10.97 6.24
CA LEU A 76 12.44 12.24 5.56
C LEU A 76 12.04 12.20 4.09
N GLY A 77 12.38 11.13 3.37
CA GLY A 77 12.00 10.93 1.98
C GLY A 77 10.48 10.92 1.79
N ALA A 78 9.74 10.21 2.66
CA ALA A 78 8.28 10.18 2.64
C ALA A 78 7.67 11.57 2.91
N CYS A 79 8.18 12.29 3.90
CA CYS A 79 7.73 13.64 4.22
C CYS A 79 8.02 14.63 3.09
N LEU A 80 9.21 14.57 2.48
CA LEU A 80 9.55 15.42 1.33
C LEU A 80 8.63 15.15 0.14
N PHE A 81 8.30 13.89 -0.13
CA PHE A 81 7.32 13.57 -1.18
C PHE A 81 5.94 14.11 -0.83
N ALA A 82 5.47 13.92 0.41
CA ALA A 82 4.17 14.42 0.85
C ALA A 82 4.08 15.96 0.74
N LEU A 83 5.16 16.67 1.10
CA LEU A 83 5.25 18.11 0.91
C LEU A 83 5.18 18.49 -0.57
N ALA A 84 5.93 17.82 -1.43
CA ALA A 84 5.89 18.04 -2.87
C ALA A 84 4.50 17.76 -3.45
N PHE A 85 3.83 16.70 -2.98
CA PHE A 85 2.47 16.34 -3.41
C PHE A 85 1.44 17.44 -3.11
N VAL A 86 1.59 18.12 -1.97
CA VAL A 86 0.71 19.24 -1.60
C VAL A 86 1.10 20.53 -2.34
N ALA A 87 2.41 20.77 -2.51
CA ALA A 87 2.93 22.02 -3.09
C ALA A 87 2.88 22.05 -4.63
N VAL A 88 2.95 20.89 -5.29
CA VAL A 88 3.04 20.78 -6.75
C VAL A 88 1.94 19.87 -7.27
N ARG A 89 1.31 20.26 -8.38
CA ARG A 89 0.32 19.41 -9.04
C ARG A 89 1.01 18.24 -9.74
N ILE A 90 1.06 17.09 -9.07
CA ILE A 90 1.64 15.87 -9.63
C ILE A 90 0.61 15.21 -10.56
N PRO A 91 0.96 14.89 -11.82
CA PRO A 91 0.04 14.24 -12.76
C PRO A 91 -0.44 12.88 -12.22
N ALA A 92 -1.76 12.67 -12.24
CA ALA A 92 -2.37 11.43 -11.76
C ALA A 92 -2.02 10.20 -12.63
N ILE A 93 -1.61 10.41 -13.87
CA ILE A 93 -1.30 9.31 -14.82
C ILE A 93 -0.23 8.35 -14.29
N ALA A 94 0.77 8.85 -13.56
CA ALA A 94 1.80 8.00 -12.95
C ALA A 94 1.20 7.06 -11.90
N TYR A 95 0.29 7.59 -11.06
CA TYR A 95 -0.43 6.78 -10.10
C TYR A 95 -1.37 5.78 -10.77
N VAL A 96 -2.16 6.22 -11.76
CA VAL A 96 -3.05 5.33 -12.51
C VAL A 96 -2.26 4.19 -13.15
N ALA A 97 -1.11 4.48 -13.76
CA ALA A 97 -0.25 3.44 -14.34
C ALA A 97 0.21 2.42 -13.28
N VAL A 98 0.70 2.88 -12.13
CA VAL A 98 1.13 2.01 -11.03
C VAL A 98 -0.05 1.20 -10.48
N HIS A 99 -1.22 1.81 -10.30
CA HIS A 99 -2.45 1.19 -9.81
C HIS A 99 -2.89 0.03 -10.71
N GLU A 100 -3.06 0.29 -12.00
CA GLU A 100 -3.46 -0.74 -12.97
C GLU A 100 -2.39 -1.84 -13.13
N THR A 101 -1.11 -1.47 -13.08
CA THR A 101 0.00 -2.45 -13.11
C THR A 101 -0.05 -3.35 -11.89
N THR A 102 -0.41 -2.83 -10.72
CA THR A 102 -0.54 -3.62 -9.50
C THR A 102 -1.71 -4.61 -9.59
N HIS A 103 -2.86 -4.18 -10.12
CA HIS A 103 -3.97 -5.11 -10.42
C HIS A 103 -3.55 -6.21 -11.39
N ALA A 104 -2.82 -5.87 -12.47
CA ALA A 104 -2.33 -6.82 -13.43
C ALA A 104 -1.35 -7.82 -12.79
N LEU A 105 -0.39 -7.33 -12.02
CA LEU A 105 0.60 -8.15 -11.32
C LEU A 105 -0.07 -9.16 -10.39
N PHE A 106 -0.96 -8.71 -9.50
CA PHE A 106 -1.65 -9.59 -8.56
C PHE A 106 -2.66 -10.49 -9.24
N GLY A 107 -3.23 -10.07 -10.37
CA GLY A 107 -4.02 -10.93 -11.24
C GLY A 107 -3.19 -12.12 -11.77
N LEU A 108 -2.03 -11.83 -12.33
CA LEU A 108 -1.11 -12.88 -12.83
C LEU A 108 -0.62 -13.79 -11.69
N LEU A 109 -0.21 -13.23 -10.55
CA LEU A 109 0.21 -13.99 -9.37
C LEU A 109 -0.90 -14.91 -8.83
N SER A 110 -2.16 -14.53 -9.00
CA SER A 110 -3.32 -15.34 -8.64
C SER A 110 -3.72 -16.37 -9.72
N GLY A 111 -2.95 -16.51 -10.78
CA GLY A 111 -3.24 -17.41 -11.90
C GLY A 111 -4.38 -16.94 -12.80
N ALA A 112 -4.80 -15.67 -12.71
CA ALA A 112 -5.77 -15.09 -13.62
C ALA A 112 -5.12 -14.64 -14.92
N ARG A 113 -5.93 -14.51 -15.99
CA ARG A 113 -5.47 -13.92 -17.25
C ARG A 113 -5.73 -12.41 -17.24
N VAL A 114 -4.73 -11.65 -17.61
CA VAL A 114 -4.83 -10.21 -17.87
C VAL A 114 -4.95 -10.02 -19.38
N THR A 115 -6.06 -9.47 -19.85
CA THR A 115 -6.37 -9.41 -21.29
C THR A 115 -6.24 -8.01 -21.88
N ARG A 116 -6.47 -6.99 -21.07
CA ARG A 116 -6.40 -5.60 -21.49
C ARG A 116 -6.01 -4.72 -20.32
N MET A 117 -5.13 -3.76 -20.57
CA MET A 117 -4.79 -2.68 -19.65
C MET A 117 -4.92 -1.34 -20.37
N ARG A 118 -5.53 -0.37 -19.73
CA ARG A 118 -5.65 1.00 -20.21
C ARG A 118 -5.24 1.96 -19.11
N VAL A 119 -4.47 2.96 -19.48
CA VAL A 119 -4.03 4.03 -18.58
C VAL A 119 -4.34 5.35 -19.26
N ALA A 120 -5.03 6.24 -18.56
CA ALA A 120 -5.31 7.61 -19.00
C ALA A 120 -5.15 8.56 -17.81
N GLU A 121 -5.18 9.86 -18.04
CA GLU A 121 -4.90 10.86 -16.99
C GLU A 121 -5.86 10.80 -15.80
N GLU A 122 -7.12 10.50 -16.02
CA GLU A 122 -8.15 10.52 -14.97
C GLU A 122 -8.74 9.14 -14.65
N ALA A 123 -8.41 8.10 -15.42
CA ALA A 123 -8.97 6.78 -15.23
C ALA A 123 -8.10 5.70 -15.86
N GLY A 124 -8.03 4.55 -15.20
CA GLY A 124 -7.44 3.34 -15.74
C GLY A 124 -8.43 2.18 -15.70
N SER A 125 -8.06 1.09 -16.33
CA SER A 125 -8.77 -0.19 -16.17
C SER A 125 -7.88 -1.34 -16.58
N VAL A 126 -7.98 -2.44 -15.83
CA VAL A 126 -7.38 -3.72 -16.21
C VAL A 126 -8.45 -4.81 -16.21
N ASP A 127 -8.48 -5.61 -17.27
CA ASP A 127 -9.41 -6.73 -17.40
C ASP A 127 -8.74 -7.99 -16.87
N VAL A 128 -9.18 -8.46 -15.68
CA VAL A 128 -8.71 -9.66 -15.01
C VAL A 128 -9.81 -10.72 -15.03
N SER A 129 -9.48 -11.95 -15.48
CA SER A 129 -10.49 -13.00 -15.70
C SER A 129 -11.17 -13.51 -14.42
N ARG A 130 -10.47 -13.45 -13.27
CA ARG A 130 -10.93 -13.93 -11.95
C ARG A 130 -10.47 -12.97 -10.86
N PRO A 131 -11.13 -11.81 -10.69
CA PRO A 131 -10.78 -10.88 -9.63
C PRO A 131 -11.09 -11.50 -8.26
N ASN A 132 -10.19 -11.30 -7.30
CA ASN A 132 -10.33 -11.69 -5.89
C ASN A 132 -10.01 -10.50 -4.98
N ALA A 133 -10.23 -10.65 -3.66
CA ALA A 133 -10.03 -9.56 -2.70
C ALA A 133 -8.59 -9.01 -2.73
N ILE A 134 -7.60 -9.88 -2.80
CA ILE A 134 -6.19 -9.48 -2.83
C ILE A 134 -5.90 -8.69 -4.11
N ASN A 135 -6.35 -9.18 -5.27
CA ASN A 135 -6.18 -8.48 -6.54
C ASN A 135 -6.86 -7.10 -6.53
N LEU A 136 -8.11 -7.01 -6.04
CA LEU A 136 -8.84 -5.74 -6.01
C LEU A 136 -8.25 -4.74 -5.00
N LEU A 137 -7.72 -5.21 -3.87
CA LEU A 137 -7.17 -4.33 -2.84
C LEU A 137 -5.67 -4.07 -2.99
N ALA A 138 -4.96 -4.84 -3.84
CA ALA A 138 -3.51 -4.74 -4.00
C ALA A 138 -2.99 -3.32 -4.27
N PRO A 139 -3.59 -2.49 -5.14
CA PRO A 139 -3.10 -1.14 -5.38
C PRO A 139 -3.11 -0.22 -4.17
N TYR A 140 -3.92 -0.55 -3.15
CA TYR A 140 -4.06 0.27 -1.94
C TYR A 140 -3.11 -0.13 -0.82
N PHE A 141 -2.56 -1.35 -0.85
CA PHE A 141 -1.63 -1.82 0.18
C PHE A 141 -0.24 -2.21 -0.34
N PHE A 142 -0.08 -2.42 -1.63
CA PHE A 142 1.19 -2.84 -2.22
C PHE A 142 1.88 -1.66 -2.91
N PRO A 143 2.87 -1.03 -2.25
CA PRO A 143 3.57 0.14 -2.78
C PRO A 143 4.59 -0.27 -3.84
N LEU A 144 4.11 -0.66 -5.04
CA LEU A 144 4.93 -1.18 -6.13
C LEU A 144 6.22 -0.36 -6.41
N PRO A 145 6.20 0.99 -6.45
CA PRO A 145 7.42 1.76 -6.66
C PRO A 145 8.44 1.61 -5.51
N CYS A 146 7.96 1.52 -4.26
CA CYS A 146 8.82 1.32 -3.11
C CYS A 146 9.42 -0.09 -3.10
N VAL A 147 8.63 -1.12 -3.44
CA VAL A 147 9.12 -2.50 -3.59
C VAL A 147 10.20 -2.57 -4.68
N ALA A 148 9.98 -1.91 -5.82
CA ALA A 148 10.97 -1.83 -6.88
C ALA A 148 12.26 -1.14 -6.40
N ALA A 149 12.16 -0.04 -5.66
CA ALA A 149 13.31 0.66 -5.08
C ALA A 149 14.05 -0.23 -4.06
N LEU A 150 13.34 -0.95 -3.18
CA LEU A 150 13.93 -1.90 -2.22
C LEU A 150 14.66 -3.05 -2.92
N LEU A 151 14.09 -3.59 -4.00
CA LEU A 151 14.74 -4.64 -4.78
C LEU A 151 16.01 -4.12 -5.46
N LEU A 152 15.96 -2.93 -6.07
CA LEU A 152 17.13 -2.29 -6.68
C LEU A 152 18.21 -2.01 -5.64
N PHE A 153 17.84 -1.52 -4.45
CA PHE A 153 18.76 -1.33 -3.33
C PHE A 153 19.37 -2.67 -2.89
N GLY A 154 18.56 -3.72 -2.72
CA GLY A 154 19.02 -5.06 -2.36
C GLY A 154 20.03 -5.61 -3.39
N LEU A 155 19.71 -5.52 -4.68
CA LEU A 155 20.63 -5.93 -5.75
C LEU A 155 21.93 -5.12 -5.76
N ALA A 156 21.84 -3.80 -5.61
CA ALA A 156 23.01 -2.94 -5.53
C ALA A 156 23.88 -3.27 -4.32
N SER A 157 23.30 -3.65 -3.19
CA SER A 157 24.01 -4.01 -1.97
C SER A 157 24.81 -5.32 -2.08
N LEU A 158 24.49 -6.18 -3.05
CA LEU A 158 25.27 -7.38 -3.35
C LEU A 158 26.65 -7.05 -3.97
N VAL A 159 26.73 -5.91 -4.66
CA VAL A 159 27.95 -5.47 -5.35
C VAL A 159 28.69 -4.39 -4.56
N PHE A 160 27.92 -3.48 -3.95
CA PHE A 160 28.44 -2.33 -3.23
C PHE A 160 28.04 -2.40 -1.75
N PRO A 161 28.97 -2.37 -0.78
CA PRO A 161 28.63 -2.35 0.64
C PRO A 161 27.95 -1.01 0.98
N MET A 162 26.62 -1.03 1.14
CA MET A 162 25.81 0.18 1.39
C MET A 162 25.45 0.37 2.86
N ALA A 163 25.45 -0.70 3.65
CA ALA A 163 25.10 -0.65 5.06
C ALA A 163 26.08 0.24 5.86
N GLY A 164 25.54 1.15 6.67
CA GLY A 164 26.33 2.09 7.47
C GLY A 164 27.01 3.22 6.68
N ARG A 165 26.78 3.31 5.37
CA ARG A 165 27.35 4.36 4.50
C ARG A 165 26.29 5.40 4.12
N PRO A 166 26.68 6.63 3.73
CA PRO A 166 25.75 7.65 3.22
C PRO A 166 24.87 7.15 2.07
N ALA A 167 25.39 6.27 1.21
CA ALA A 167 24.65 5.67 0.11
C ALA A 167 23.43 4.85 0.60
N GLY A 168 23.55 4.13 1.73
CA GLY A 168 22.43 3.41 2.34
C GLY A 168 21.35 4.34 2.86
N ALA A 169 21.73 5.47 3.49
CA ALA A 169 20.78 6.48 3.92
C ALA A 169 20.05 7.15 2.74
N VAL A 170 20.76 7.45 1.66
CA VAL A 170 20.16 7.98 0.42
C VAL A 170 19.19 6.98 -0.19
N ALA A 171 19.56 5.69 -0.28
CA ALA A 171 18.67 4.64 -0.79
C ALA A 171 17.42 4.48 0.08
N ALA A 172 17.55 4.53 1.41
CA ALA A 172 16.42 4.54 2.32
C ALA A 172 15.50 5.76 2.09
N GLY A 173 16.06 6.94 1.86
CA GLY A 173 15.31 8.15 1.51
C GLY A 173 14.53 8.01 0.20
N ILE A 174 15.12 7.41 -0.83
CA ILE A 174 14.45 7.12 -2.10
C ILE A 174 13.30 6.13 -1.89
N CYS A 175 13.52 5.06 -1.11
CA CYS A 175 12.45 4.12 -0.76
C CYS A 175 11.32 4.81 0.00
N GLY A 176 11.66 5.72 0.93
CA GLY A 176 10.69 6.53 1.66
C GLY A 176 9.88 7.45 0.75
N ALA A 177 10.51 8.13 -0.21
CA ALA A 177 9.80 8.96 -1.19
C ALA A 177 8.86 8.13 -2.07
N ALA A 178 9.28 6.95 -2.51
CA ALA A 178 8.45 6.02 -3.27
C ALA A 178 7.25 5.48 -2.46
N TRP A 179 7.45 5.26 -1.15
CA TRP A 179 6.36 4.93 -0.24
C TRP A 179 5.43 6.12 -0.01
N GLY A 180 5.99 7.32 0.15
CA GLY A 180 5.22 8.57 0.24
C GLY A 180 4.32 8.79 -0.98
N PHE A 181 4.84 8.52 -2.19
CA PHE A 181 4.03 8.50 -3.42
C PHE A 181 2.83 7.57 -3.28
N HIS A 182 3.06 6.31 -2.88
CA HIS A 182 1.98 5.34 -2.70
C HIS A 182 0.94 5.82 -1.70
N VAL A 183 1.36 6.27 -0.51
CA VAL A 183 0.44 6.69 0.56
C VAL A 183 -0.36 7.93 0.18
N CYS A 184 0.28 8.97 -0.37
CA CYS A 184 -0.42 10.19 -0.74
C CYS A 184 -1.51 9.94 -1.79
N PHE A 185 -1.20 9.16 -2.83
CA PHE A 185 -2.18 8.82 -3.85
C PHE A 185 -3.24 7.84 -3.36
N THR A 186 -2.88 6.86 -2.51
CA THR A 186 -3.83 5.95 -1.87
C THR A 186 -4.81 6.72 -0.99
N LEU A 187 -4.34 7.64 -0.15
CA LEU A 187 -5.21 8.49 0.67
C LEU A 187 -6.14 9.33 -0.21
N ASN A 188 -5.61 9.95 -1.27
CA ASN A 188 -6.43 10.70 -2.21
C ASN A 188 -7.50 9.82 -2.90
N ALA A 189 -7.16 8.57 -3.23
CA ALA A 189 -8.11 7.61 -3.79
C ALA A 189 -9.17 7.18 -2.77
N LEU A 190 -8.77 6.94 -1.50
CA LEU A 190 -9.68 6.58 -0.41
C LEU A 190 -10.69 7.69 -0.06
N LEU A 191 -10.36 8.96 -0.32
CA LEU A 191 -11.29 10.09 -0.18
C LEU A 191 -12.34 10.13 -1.29
N GLN A 192 -12.16 9.35 -2.35
CA GLN A 192 -13.11 9.20 -3.44
C GLN A 192 -13.80 7.83 -3.33
N ARG A 193 -15.04 7.74 -3.83
CA ARG A 193 -15.74 6.46 -3.83
C ARG A 193 -15.07 5.45 -4.78
N GLN A 194 -14.53 4.37 -4.23
CA GLN A 194 -13.84 3.31 -4.95
C GLN A 194 -14.66 2.02 -4.98
N THR A 195 -14.93 1.52 -6.18
CA THR A 195 -15.70 0.28 -6.38
C THR A 195 -15.00 -0.95 -5.83
N ASP A 196 -13.67 -0.94 -5.81
CA ASP A 196 -12.84 -2.05 -5.33
C ASP A 196 -12.97 -2.26 -3.82
N LEU A 197 -13.06 -1.15 -3.07
CA LEU A 197 -13.26 -1.17 -1.61
C LEU A 197 -14.69 -1.58 -1.26
N ASP A 198 -15.67 -1.14 -2.05
CA ASP A 198 -17.08 -1.48 -1.85
C ASP A 198 -17.36 -2.97 -2.11
N ALA A 199 -16.54 -3.65 -2.92
CA ALA A 199 -16.75 -5.05 -3.31
C ALA A 199 -16.78 -6.03 -2.13
N TYR A 200 -15.99 -5.79 -1.09
CA TYR A 200 -15.92 -6.60 0.13
C TYR A 200 -16.40 -5.85 1.38
N GLY A 201 -16.98 -4.67 1.20
CA GLY A 201 -17.39 -3.77 2.27
C GLY A 201 -16.25 -2.89 2.75
N PHE A 202 -16.55 -1.59 2.84
CA PHE A 202 -15.55 -0.54 3.12
C PHE A 202 -14.74 -0.81 4.40
N LEU A 203 -15.42 -1.19 5.51
CA LEU A 203 -14.73 -1.38 6.80
C LEU A 203 -13.68 -2.49 6.73
N PHE A 204 -14.03 -3.66 6.19
CA PHE A 204 -13.08 -4.77 6.05
C PHE A 204 -11.92 -4.38 5.14
N SER A 205 -12.22 -3.81 3.97
CA SER A 205 -11.21 -3.39 3.01
C SER A 205 -10.26 -2.36 3.61
N PHE A 206 -10.80 -1.37 4.35
CA PHE A 206 -10.01 -0.32 4.98
C PHE A 206 -9.07 -0.86 6.07
N VAL A 207 -9.59 -1.69 7.00
CA VAL A 207 -8.76 -2.30 8.07
C VAL A 207 -7.67 -3.20 7.47
N LEU A 208 -8.02 -4.00 6.45
CA LEU A 208 -7.06 -4.86 5.78
C LEU A 208 -5.97 -4.06 5.05
N VAL A 209 -6.36 -3.01 4.33
CA VAL A 209 -5.41 -2.10 3.65
C VAL A 209 -4.46 -1.45 4.64
N LEU A 210 -4.97 -0.93 5.78
CA LEU A 210 -4.13 -0.34 6.82
C LEU A 210 -3.13 -1.37 7.37
N LEU A 211 -3.60 -2.54 7.78
CA LEU A 211 -2.74 -3.59 8.35
C LEU A 211 -1.65 -4.02 7.38
N LEU A 212 -1.99 -4.20 6.10
CA LEU A 212 -1.02 -4.62 5.09
C LEU A 212 0.01 -3.51 4.79
N ASN A 213 -0.39 -2.23 4.83
CA ASN A 213 0.56 -1.10 4.75
C ASN A 213 1.50 -1.05 5.96
N GLU A 214 0.98 -1.27 7.18
CA GLU A 214 1.83 -1.34 8.39
C GLU A 214 2.80 -2.51 8.33
N LEU A 215 2.34 -3.69 7.92
CA LEU A 215 3.22 -4.86 7.71
C LEU A 215 4.28 -4.57 6.65
N PHE A 216 3.92 -3.88 5.57
CA PHE A 216 4.90 -3.43 4.59
C PHE A 216 5.98 -2.54 5.23
N LEU A 217 5.58 -1.55 6.04
CA LEU A 217 6.53 -0.69 6.76
C LEU A 217 7.45 -1.47 7.70
N PHE A 218 6.91 -2.47 8.39
CA PHE A 218 7.72 -3.36 9.23
C PHE A 218 8.79 -4.10 8.41
N PHE A 219 8.41 -4.70 7.29
CA PHE A 219 9.36 -5.41 6.43
C PHE A 219 10.36 -4.46 5.75
N ALA A 220 9.92 -3.26 5.33
CA ALA A 220 10.79 -2.24 4.79
C ALA A 220 11.82 -1.78 5.84
N TYR A 221 11.39 -1.56 7.09
CA TYR A 221 12.27 -1.24 8.20
C TYR A 221 13.33 -2.33 8.40
N VAL A 222 12.91 -3.60 8.48
CA VAL A 222 13.84 -4.73 8.64
C VAL A 222 14.82 -4.82 7.46
N ALA A 223 14.35 -4.60 6.23
CA ALA A 223 15.20 -4.67 5.04
C ALA A 223 16.25 -3.54 4.96
N LEU A 224 15.93 -2.36 5.51
CA LEU A 224 16.79 -1.18 5.48
C LEU A 224 17.68 -1.04 6.73
N SER A 225 17.38 -1.79 7.81
CA SER A 225 18.10 -1.75 9.09
C SER A 225 19.05 -2.95 9.24
N PRO A 226 20.00 -2.92 10.20
CA PRO A 226 20.85 -4.07 10.52
C PRO A 226 20.10 -5.19 11.27
N VAL A 227 18.82 -5.04 11.51
CA VAL A 227 18.00 -5.99 12.28
C VAL A 227 17.78 -7.27 11.47
N ARG A 228 17.93 -8.43 12.12
CA ARG A 228 17.68 -9.72 11.48
C ARG A 228 16.19 -10.04 11.45
N LEU A 229 15.71 -10.58 10.34
CA LEU A 229 14.29 -10.89 10.13
C LEU A 229 13.69 -11.82 11.19
N VAL A 230 14.38 -12.91 11.56
CA VAL A 230 13.84 -13.92 12.50
C VAL A 230 13.58 -13.35 13.88
N PRO A 231 14.52 -12.63 14.54
CA PRO A 231 14.23 -11.94 15.80
C PRO A 231 13.12 -10.89 15.67
N ALA A 232 13.10 -10.12 14.57
CA ALA A 232 12.05 -9.12 14.35
C ALA A 232 10.65 -9.73 14.26
N LEU A 233 10.49 -10.86 13.55
CA LEU A 233 9.23 -11.62 13.52
C LEU A 233 8.84 -12.18 14.88
N GLY A 234 9.82 -12.59 15.69
CA GLY A 234 9.58 -13.01 17.09
C GLY A 234 8.95 -11.89 17.93
N ILE A 235 9.49 -10.67 17.82
CA ILE A 235 8.96 -9.47 18.48
C ILE A 235 7.54 -9.15 17.98
N LEU A 236 7.34 -9.13 16.67
CA LEU A 236 6.03 -8.85 16.08
C LEU A 236 4.97 -9.84 16.55
N ARG A 237 5.31 -11.14 16.59
CA ARG A 237 4.41 -12.20 17.08
C ARG A 237 4.06 -12.01 18.54
N ALA A 238 5.05 -11.73 19.39
CA ALA A 238 4.83 -11.53 20.84
C ALA A 238 3.92 -10.32 21.10
N LEU A 239 4.17 -9.20 20.44
CA LEU A 239 3.36 -7.99 20.56
C LEU A 239 1.96 -8.17 19.94
N GLY A 240 1.81 -8.99 18.90
CA GLY A 240 0.52 -9.36 18.34
C GLY A 240 -0.33 -10.15 19.33
N ALA A 241 0.24 -11.16 19.97
CA ALA A 241 -0.42 -11.95 21.01
C ALA A 241 -0.83 -11.09 22.22
N ASP A 242 0.07 -10.21 22.69
CA ASP A 242 -0.19 -9.27 23.77
C ASP A 242 -1.32 -8.28 23.43
N SER A 243 -1.28 -7.69 22.24
CA SER A 243 -2.34 -6.77 21.77
C SER A 243 -3.70 -7.45 21.67
N PHE A 244 -3.73 -8.71 21.23
CA PHE A 244 -4.96 -9.50 21.14
C PHE A 244 -5.49 -9.87 22.53
N GLY A 245 -4.62 -10.27 23.46
CA GLY A 245 -4.98 -10.51 24.87
C GLY A 245 -5.62 -9.28 25.50
N TRP A 246 -4.94 -8.13 25.42
CA TRP A 246 -5.47 -6.86 25.94
C TRP A 246 -6.83 -6.49 25.34
N PHE A 247 -7.01 -6.71 24.05
CA PHE A 247 -8.26 -6.45 23.36
C PHE A 247 -9.40 -7.33 23.88
N LEU A 248 -9.15 -8.64 24.07
CA LEU A 248 -10.14 -9.56 24.63
C LEU A 248 -10.49 -9.20 26.07
N ASP A 249 -9.49 -8.90 26.92
CA ASP A 249 -9.70 -8.50 28.30
C ASP A 249 -10.57 -7.23 28.39
N GLY A 250 -10.29 -6.23 27.52
CA GLY A 250 -11.10 -5.02 27.44
C GLY A 250 -12.54 -5.26 26.95
N LEU A 251 -12.76 -6.27 26.12
CA LEU A 251 -14.07 -6.66 25.63
C LEU A 251 -14.88 -7.37 26.70
N PHE A 252 -14.26 -8.30 27.44
CA PHE A 252 -14.94 -9.13 28.46
C PHE A 252 -14.99 -8.51 29.85
N ALA A 253 -14.10 -7.56 30.17
CA ALA A 253 -14.15 -6.84 31.46
C ALA A 253 -15.37 -5.92 31.63
N ARG A 254 -16.16 -5.74 30.59
CA ARG A 254 -17.38 -4.91 30.57
C ARG A 254 -18.67 -5.71 30.52
N ILE A 255 -18.56 -7.04 30.55
CA ILE A 255 -19.68 -7.99 30.62
C ILE A 255 -19.75 -8.56 32.04
#